data_7702418c551624ff11199c2d3e4c9814
#
_entry.id   7702418c551624ff11199c2d3e4c9814
#
_cell.length_a   1.000
_cell.length_b   1.000
_cell.length_c   1.000
_cell.angle_alpha   90.00
_cell.angle_beta   90.00
_cell.angle_gamma   90.00
#
_symmetry.space_group_name_H-M   'P 1'
#
loop_
_entity.id
_entity.type
_entity.pdbx_description
1 polymer ?
#
loop_
_entity_poly.entity_id
_entity_poly.type
_entity_poly.pdbx_seq_one_letter_code
_entity_poly.pdbx_strand_id
1 'polypeptide(L)'
;MNKESVREFFNTLAPTWDVGMVHNDAVINTILDNAGVSEGKKILDVACGTGVLINDYLDRKVASVTGIDISEKMISVAQSKFNEPKVTFICEDADTYDFKESFDAIVIYNAFPHFSDAQKLIEHLAGYLNKGGVLSVAHGMSREKINKHHEHCAKEVSCGLMTNQELEAIFAQYLDVTVSISNDDMYQVAGRKI
;
A
#
# COMPACT_ATOMS: atom_id res chain seq x y z
N MET A 1 -15.91 8.71 -4.96
CA MET A 1 -14.65 9.48 -5.08
C MET A 1 -14.19 9.43 -6.54
N ASN A 2 -13.73 10.56 -7.09
CA ASN A 2 -13.27 10.63 -8.48
C ASN A 2 -11.76 10.34 -8.54
N LYS A 3 -11.32 9.36 -9.32
CA LYS A 3 -9.90 8.98 -9.48
C LYS A 3 -9.04 10.11 -10.04
N GLU A 4 -9.58 10.92 -10.94
CA GLU A 4 -8.91 12.12 -11.46
C GLU A 4 -8.57 13.08 -10.33
N SER A 5 -9.51 13.35 -9.42
CA SER A 5 -9.27 14.23 -8.27
C SER A 5 -8.19 13.66 -7.33
N VAL A 6 -8.15 12.34 -7.15
CA VAL A 6 -7.09 11.66 -6.37
C VAL A 6 -5.73 11.88 -7.05
N ARG A 7 -5.64 11.63 -8.35
CA ARG A 7 -4.41 11.81 -9.14
C ARG A 7 -3.88 13.25 -9.05
N GLU A 8 -4.74 14.23 -9.31
CA GLU A 8 -4.40 15.66 -9.27
C GLU A 8 -3.93 16.10 -7.87
N PHE A 9 -4.60 15.61 -6.82
CA PHE A 9 -4.21 15.89 -5.44
C PHE A 9 -2.79 15.42 -5.15
N PHE A 10 -2.47 14.16 -5.47
CA PHE A 10 -1.13 13.60 -5.24
C PHE A 10 -0.08 14.19 -6.19
N ASN A 11 -0.44 14.52 -7.42
CA ASN A 11 0.44 15.26 -8.32
C ASN A 11 0.87 16.60 -7.72
N THR A 12 -0.04 17.30 -7.05
CA THR A 12 0.26 18.59 -6.41
C THR A 12 1.21 18.43 -5.23
N LEU A 13 1.09 17.35 -4.47
CA LEU A 13 1.90 17.10 -3.27
C LEU A 13 3.27 16.47 -3.56
N ALA A 14 3.42 15.77 -4.70
CA ALA A 14 4.62 14.99 -5.01
C ALA A 14 5.95 15.73 -4.83
N PRO A 15 6.11 17.02 -5.24
CA PRO A 15 7.39 17.71 -5.10
C PRO A 15 7.87 17.91 -3.66
N THR A 16 6.94 17.88 -2.69
CA THR A 16 7.24 18.12 -1.26
C THR A 16 6.87 16.93 -0.39
N TRP A 17 6.44 15.81 -0.98
CA TRP A 17 5.91 14.65 -0.25
C TRP A 17 6.85 14.12 0.82
N ASP A 18 8.13 14.01 0.48
CA ASP A 18 9.15 13.47 1.39
C ASP A 18 9.62 14.49 2.46
N VAL A 19 9.23 15.77 2.35
CA VAL A 19 9.66 16.82 3.29
C VAL A 19 8.96 16.64 4.63
N GLY A 20 9.74 16.34 5.66
CA GLY A 20 9.22 16.16 7.02
C GLY A 20 8.49 14.85 7.25
N MET A 21 8.57 13.89 6.31
CA MET A 21 8.01 12.57 6.49
C MET A 21 8.67 11.85 7.67
N VAL A 22 7.84 11.32 8.57
CA VAL A 22 8.31 10.51 9.70
C VAL A 22 8.34 9.05 9.26
N HIS A 23 9.53 8.46 9.21
CA HIS A 23 9.74 7.04 8.96
C HIS A 23 9.94 6.32 10.30
N ASN A 24 8.93 5.59 10.76
CA ASN A 24 9.00 4.83 12.01
C ASN A 24 9.45 3.38 11.71
N ASP A 25 10.75 3.14 11.77
CA ASP A 25 11.35 1.85 11.44
C ASP A 25 10.73 0.68 12.22
N ALA A 26 10.42 0.85 13.50
CA ALA A 26 9.87 -0.23 14.33
C ALA A 26 8.46 -0.64 13.86
N VAL A 27 7.62 0.33 13.54
CA VAL A 27 6.26 0.10 13.02
C VAL A 27 6.31 -0.49 11.61
N ILE A 28 7.15 0.08 10.73
CA ILE A 28 7.29 -0.40 9.34
C ILE A 28 7.82 -1.83 9.33
N ASN A 29 8.83 -2.14 10.14
CA ASN A 29 9.36 -3.49 10.26
C ASN A 29 8.26 -4.48 10.69
N THR A 30 7.45 -4.13 11.69
CA THR A 30 6.33 -4.96 12.13
C THR A 30 5.32 -5.19 11.00
N ILE A 31 4.96 -4.14 10.26
CA ILE A 31 4.03 -4.20 9.12
C ILE A 31 4.57 -5.14 8.04
N LEU A 32 5.84 -4.99 7.67
CA LEU A 32 6.45 -5.77 6.60
C LEU A 32 6.68 -7.24 7.00
N ASP A 33 7.02 -7.51 8.28
CA ASP A 33 7.12 -8.87 8.80
C ASP A 33 5.75 -9.58 8.75
N ASN A 34 4.70 -8.90 9.19
CA ASN A 34 3.32 -9.39 9.12
C ASN A 34 2.84 -9.62 7.66
N ALA A 35 3.32 -8.80 6.72
CA ALA A 35 3.05 -8.96 5.28
C ALA A 35 3.89 -10.08 4.63
N GLY A 36 4.79 -10.72 5.36
CA GLY A 36 5.65 -11.80 4.85
C GLY A 36 6.76 -11.32 3.91
N VAL A 37 7.12 -10.02 3.97
CA VAL A 37 8.20 -9.44 3.16
C VAL A 37 9.54 -9.92 3.67
N SER A 38 10.24 -10.72 2.87
CA SER A 38 11.51 -11.34 3.23
C SER A 38 12.38 -11.62 2.01
N GLU A 39 13.60 -12.11 2.24
CA GLU A 39 14.57 -12.43 1.19
C GLU A 39 13.96 -13.33 0.10
N GLY A 40 14.22 -12.97 -1.16
CA GLY A 40 13.81 -13.74 -2.33
C GLY A 40 12.33 -13.58 -2.73
N LYS A 41 11.54 -12.78 -2.04
CA LYS A 41 10.12 -12.55 -2.34
C LYS A 41 9.93 -11.51 -3.44
N LYS A 42 8.88 -11.68 -4.25
CA LYS A 42 8.38 -10.70 -5.22
C LYS A 42 7.32 -9.84 -4.56
N ILE A 43 7.49 -8.53 -4.57
CA ILE A 43 6.64 -7.56 -3.88
C ILE A 43 5.90 -6.67 -4.87
N LEU A 44 4.61 -6.47 -4.62
CA LEU A 44 3.82 -5.38 -5.22
C LEU A 44 3.56 -4.33 -4.14
N ASP A 45 4.02 -3.10 -4.38
CA ASP A 45 3.77 -1.93 -3.54
C ASP A 45 2.68 -1.07 -4.20
N VAL A 46 1.48 -1.10 -3.65
CA VAL A 46 0.28 -0.46 -4.23
C VAL A 46 0.11 0.94 -3.66
N ALA A 47 -0.05 1.94 -4.55
CA ALA A 47 0.02 3.36 -4.26
C ALA A 47 1.36 3.70 -3.58
N CYS A 48 2.45 3.30 -4.24
CA CYS A 48 3.81 3.38 -3.71
C CYS A 48 4.31 4.84 -3.51
N GLY A 49 3.59 5.81 -4.04
CA GLY A 49 3.95 7.22 -3.96
C GLY A 49 5.35 7.49 -4.52
N THR A 50 6.14 8.20 -3.73
CA THR A 50 7.54 8.51 -4.05
C THR A 50 8.51 7.35 -3.76
N GLY A 51 8.00 6.14 -3.51
CA GLY A 51 8.80 4.97 -3.18
C GLY A 51 9.20 4.91 -1.70
N VAL A 52 8.27 5.25 -0.81
CA VAL A 52 8.50 5.39 0.65
C VAL A 52 9.10 4.13 1.28
N LEU A 53 8.67 2.94 0.85
CA LEU A 53 9.10 1.65 1.40
C LEU A 53 10.19 0.94 0.58
N ILE A 54 10.67 1.53 -0.50
CA ILE A 54 11.60 0.83 -1.41
C ILE A 54 12.89 0.41 -0.69
N ASN A 55 13.48 1.29 0.14
CA ASN A 55 14.68 0.93 0.90
C ASN A 55 14.41 -0.22 1.87
N ASP A 56 13.26 -0.24 2.54
CA ASP A 56 12.89 -1.31 3.48
C ASP A 56 12.77 -2.68 2.76
N TYR A 57 12.26 -2.69 1.53
CA TYR A 57 12.23 -3.90 0.70
C TYR A 57 13.63 -4.33 0.27
N LEU A 58 14.48 -3.37 -0.14
CA LEU A 58 15.85 -3.64 -0.58
C LEU A 58 16.71 -4.20 0.54
N ASP A 59 16.59 -3.65 1.75
CA ASP A 59 17.29 -4.10 2.95
C ASP A 59 16.90 -5.53 3.34
N ARG A 60 15.66 -5.93 3.04
CA ARG A 60 15.15 -7.30 3.23
C ARG A 60 15.55 -8.25 2.10
N LYS A 61 16.36 -7.80 1.12
CA LYS A 61 16.88 -8.59 0.00
C LYS A 61 15.81 -9.29 -0.82
N VAL A 62 14.68 -8.61 -1.04
CA VAL A 62 13.61 -9.14 -1.89
C VAL A 62 14.09 -9.41 -3.32
N ALA A 63 13.46 -10.33 -4.04
CA ALA A 63 13.81 -10.67 -5.41
C ALA A 63 13.50 -9.51 -6.37
N SER A 64 12.31 -8.92 -6.24
CA SER A 64 11.87 -7.78 -7.03
C SER A 64 10.81 -6.95 -6.31
N VAL A 65 10.70 -5.68 -6.68
CA VAL A 65 9.64 -4.78 -6.26
C VAL A 65 9.00 -4.17 -7.50
N THR A 66 7.67 -4.27 -7.59
CA THR A 66 6.86 -3.52 -8.54
C THR A 66 6.07 -2.49 -7.74
N GLY A 67 6.38 -1.21 -7.91
CA GLY A 67 5.61 -0.10 -7.35
C GLY A 67 4.59 0.39 -8.38
N ILE A 68 3.34 0.55 -7.98
CA ILE A 68 2.28 1.14 -8.81
C ILE A 68 1.64 2.33 -8.12
N ASP A 69 1.46 3.42 -8.85
CA ASP A 69 0.77 4.61 -8.38
C ASP A 69 0.03 5.30 -9.52
N ILE A 70 -1.11 5.91 -9.23
CA ILE A 70 -1.92 6.64 -10.23
C ILE A 70 -1.33 8.02 -10.59
N SER A 71 -0.47 8.58 -9.72
CA SER A 71 0.14 9.89 -9.88
C SER A 71 1.45 9.79 -10.66
N GLU A 72 1.48 10.36 -11.86
CA GLU A 72 2.69 10.42 -12.69
C GLU A 72 3.82 11.22 -12.03
N LYS A 73 3.51 12.20 -11.19
CA LYS A 73 4.53 12.98 -10.49
C LYS A 73 5.12 12.22 -9.31
N MET A 74 4.31 11.43 -8.58
CA MET A 74 4.82 10.51 -7.56
C MET A 74 5.79 9.50 -8.18
N ILE A 75 5.38 8.86 -9.27
CA ILE A 75 6.23 7.90 -10.00
C ILE A 75 7.51 8.56 -10.52
N SER A 76 7.43 9.78 -11.05
CA SER A 76 8.61 10.52 -11.51
C SER A 76 9.62 10.76 -10.38
N VAL A 77 9.14 11.13 -9.18
CA VAL A 77 10.00 11.28 -8.00
C VAL A 77 10.61 9.94 -7.60
N ALA A 78 9.80 8.86 -7.53
CA ALA A 78 10.29 7.52 -7.21
C ALA A 78 11.38 7.07 -8.17
N GLN A 79 11.17 7.20 -9.48
CA GLN A 79 12.15 6.86 -10.53
C GLN A 79 13.43 7.68 -10.44
N SER A 80 13.37 8.92 -9.95
CA SER A 80 14.56 9.74 -9.75
C SER A 80 15.42 9.30 -8.56
N LYS A 81 14.82 8.60 -7.59
CA LYS A 81 15.47 8.13 -6.35
C LYS A 81 16.03 6.72 -6.49
N PHE A 82 15.38 5.86 -7.28
CA PHE A 82 15.68 4.42 -7.31
C PHE A 82 15.96 3.95 -8.75
N ASN A 83 17.14 3.37 -8.96
CA ASN A 83 17.61 2.86 -10.25
C ASN A 83 18.02 1.37 -10.18
N GLU A 84 17.67 0.67 -9.10
CA GLU A 84 18.01 -0.74 -8.91
C GLU A 84 17.28 -1.60 -9.95
N PRO A 85 17.98 -2.51 -10.65
CA PRO A 85 17.39 -3.34 -11.73
C PRO A 85 16.20 -4.20 -11.28
N LYS A 86 16.08 -4.46 -9.97
CA LYS A 86 14.99 -5.23 -9.38
C LYS A 86 13.79 -4.39 -8.93
N VAL A 87 13.83 -3.06 -9.14
CA VAL A 87 12.72 -2.13 -8.84
C VAL A 87 12.13 -1.63 -10.14
N THR A 88 10.82 -1.80 -10.29
CA THR A 88 10.05 -1.32 -11.45
C THR A 88 8.91 -0.43 -10.96
N PHE A 89 8.68 0.69 -11.63
CA PHE A 89 7.57 1.58 -11.34
C PHE A 89 6.58 1.63 -12.50
N ILE A 90 5.28 1.57 -12.17
CA ILE A 90 4.14 1.58 -13.09
C ILE A 90 3.27 2.79 -12.73
N CYS A 91 2.97 3.65 -13.71
CA CYS A 91 2.04 4.76 -13.53
C CYS A 91 0.67 4.36 -14.09
N GLU A 92 -0.15 3.72 -13.27
CA GLU A 92 -1.46 3.19 -13.64
C GLU A 92 -2.38 3.06 -12.42
N ASP A 93 -3.66 2.80 -12.68
CA ASP A 93 -4.67 2.57 -11.65
C ASP A 93 -4.65 1.12 -11.15
N ALA A 94 -4.24 0.92 -9.90
CA ALA A 94 -4.14 -0.40 -9.28
C ALA A 94 -5.48 -1.16 -9.19
N ASP A 95 -6.64 -0.47 -9.19
CA ASP A 95 -7.97 -1.12 -9.18
C ASP A 95 -8.27 -1.92 -10.46
N THR A 96 -7.58 -1.61 -11.57
CA THR A 96 -7.92 -2.13 -12.90
C THR A 96 -6.73 -2.62 -13.70
N TYR A 97 -5.51 -2.37 -13.23
CA TYR A 97 -4.30 -2.77 -13.95
C TYR A 97 -4.16 -4.29 -14.02
N ASP A 98 -3.92 -4.81 -15.22
CA ASP A 98 -3.72 -6.24 -15.49
C ASP A 98 -2.23 -6.59 -15.33
N PHE A 99 -1.82 -6.99 -14.12
CA PHE A 99 -0.45 -7.41 -13.84
C PHE A 99 -0.12 -8.69 -14.61
N LYS A 100 1.08 -8.76 -15.18
CA LYS A 100 1.54 -9.91 -15.98
C LYS A 100 2.27 -10.97 -15.14
N GLU A 101 2.36 -10.78 -13.84
CA GLU A 101 2.97 -11.70 -12.89
C GLU A 101 2.18 -11.75 -11.59
N SER A 102 2.51 -12.71 -10.75
CA SER A 102 1.98 -12.83 -9.39
C SER A 102 3.06 -12.54 -8.36
N PHE A 103 2.62 -12.16 -7.15
CA PHE A 103 3.46 -11.64 -6.08
C PHE A 103 3.38 -12.53 -4.82
N ASP A 104 4.44 -12.54 -4.04
CA ASP A 104 4.49 -13.22 -2.76
C ASP A 104 3.95 -12.33 -1.62
N ALA A 105 4.09 -11.01 -1.77
CA ALA A 105 3.47 -10.04 -0.88
C ALA A 105 2.95 -8.84 -1.69
N ILE A 106 1.75 -8.39 -1.35
CA ILE A 106 1.13 -7.16 -1.86
C ILE A 106 0.90 -6.25 -0.66
N VAL A 107 1.45 -5.04 -0.71
CA VAL A 107 1.40 -4.08 0.39
C VAL A 107 0.70 -2.82 -0.07
N ILE A 108 -0.29 -2.36 0.70
CA ILE A 108 -0.93 -1.05 0.59
C ILE A 108 -0.59 -0.30 1.87
N TYR A 109 0.32 0.66 1.80
CA TYR A 109 0.81 1.39 2.96
C TYR A 109 0.41 2.86 2.92
N ASN A 110 -0.29 3.33 3.96
CA ASN A 110 -0.76 4.72 4.12
C ASN A 110 -1.62 5.26 2.95
N ALA A 111 -2.29 4.40 2.19
CA ALA A 111 -3.00 4.79 0.97
C ALA A 111 -4.46 4.30 0.89
N PHE A 112 -4.84 3.30 1.67
CA PHE A 112 -6.13 2.61 1.52
C PHE A 112 -7.38 3.50 1.53
N PRO A 113 -7.50 4.59 2.32
CA PRO A 113 -8.64 5.49 2.29
C PRO A 113 -8.89 6.21 0.94
N HIS A 114 -7.92 6.17 0.03
CA HIS A 114 -8.02 6.79 -1.30
C HIS A 114 -8.61 5.86 -2.37
N PHE A 115 -8.95 4.62 -2.01
CA PHE A 115 -9.66 3.67 -2.86
C PHE A 115 -11.16 3.69 -2.53
N SER A 116 -12.00 3.88 -3.56
CA SER A 116 -13.44 4.07 -3.37
C SER A 116 -14.22 2.77 -3.16
N ASP A 117 -13.66 1.64 -3.60
CA ASP A 117 -14.28 0.32 -3.53
C ASP A 117 -13.29 -0.69 -2.95
N ALA A 118 -13.32 -0.82 -1.62
CA ALA A 118 -12.44 -1.70 -0.88
C ALA A 118 -12.60 -3.17 -1.30
N GLN A 119 -13.83 -3.63 -1.51
CA GLN A 119 -14.11 -5.02 -1.87
C GLN A 119 -13.53 -5.36 -3.22
N LYS A 120 -13.79 -4.53 -4.22
CA LYS A 120 -13.27 -4.71 -5.57
C LYS A 120 -11.73 -4.68 -5.63
N LEU A 121 -11.11 -3.76 -4.89
CA LEU A 121 -9.65 -3.68 -4.81
C LEU A 121 -9.05 -4.97 -4.21
N ILE A 122 -9.58 -5.43 -3.06
CA ILE A 122 -9.08 -6.63 -2.39
C ILE A 122 -9.28 -7.88 -3.25
N GLU A 123 -10.46 -8.04 -3.89
CA GLU A 123 -10.74 -9.12 -4.83
C GLU A 123 -9.73 -9.14 -5.98
N HIS A 124 -9.54 -7.99 -6.62
CA HIS A 124 -8.62 -7.82 -7.74
C HIS A 124 -7.18 -8.19 -7.36
N LEU A 125 -6.67 -7.59 -6.29
CA LEU A 125 -5.28 -7.80 -5.85
C LEU A 125 -5.04 -9.23 -5.34
N ALA A 126 -6.02 -9.85 -4.64
CA ALA A 126 -5.92 -11.25 -4.22
C ALA A 126 -5.76 -12.21 -5.40
N GLY A 127 -6.28 -11.85 -6.59
CA GLY A 127 -6.08 -12.60 -7.83
C GLY A 127 -4.60 -12.74 -8.21
N TYR A 128 -3.78 -11.74 -7.92
CA TYR A 128 -2.35 -11.69 -8.26
C TYR A 128 -1.41 -12.20 -7.17
N LEU A 129 -1.93 -12.71 -6.06
CA LEU A 129 -1.08 -13.40 -5.08
C LEU A 129 -0.67 -14.79 -5.56
N ASN A 130 0.57 -15.18 -5.30
CA ASN A 130 1.00 -16.56 -5.32
C ASN A 130 0.31 -17.35 -4.19
N LYS A 131 0.20 -18.68 -4.33
CA LYS A 131 -0.25 -19.54 -3.24
C LYS A 131 0.63 -19.33 -2.01
N GLY A 132 0.02 -19.09 -0.85
CA GLY A 132 0.71 -18.74 0.41
C GLY A 132 1.20 -17.29 0.48
N GLY A 133 1.00 -16.50 -0.56
CA GLY A 133 1.29 -15.06 -0.57
C GLY A 133 0.36 -14.27 0.34
N VAL A 134 0.75 -13.07 0.73
CA VAL A 134 0.05 -12.22 1.70
C VAL A 134 -0.32 -10.88 1.07
N LEU A 135 -1.58 -10.46 1.20
CA LEU A 135 -2.04 -9.09 0.97
C LEU A 135 -2.13 -8.37 2.31
N SER A 136 -1.59 -7.16 2.39
CA SER A 136 -1.58 -6.34 3.60
C SER A 136 -2.04 -4.92 3.31
N VAL A 137 -3.04 -4.45 4.06
CA VAL A 137 -3.41 -3.04 4.16
C VAL A 137 -2.92 -2.53 5.50
N ALA A 138 -2.08 -1.51 5.50
CA ALA A 138 -1.46 -1.00 6.71
C ALA A 138 -1.29 0.52 6.72
N HIS A 139 -1.27 1.07 7.93
CA HIS A 139 -0.96 2.47 8.20
C HIS A 139 -0.01 2.58 9.40
N GLY A 140 0.96 3.47 9.30
CA GLY A 140 1.94 3.77 10.34
C GLY A 140 1.44 4.72 11.42
N MET A 141 0.12 4.83 11.60
CA MET A 141 -0.56 5.61 12.63
C MET A 141 -1.89 4.95 13.01
N SER A 142 -2.47 5.33 14.15
CA SER A 142 -3.79 4.86 14.54
C SER A 142 -4.87 5.30 13.55
N ARG A 143 -5.94 4.50 13.44
CA ARG A 143 -7.10 4.80 12.60
C ARG A 143 -7.70 6.18 12.89
N GLU A 144 -7.80 6.55 14.16
CA GLU A 144 -8.35 7.83 14.60
C GLU A 144 -7.52 9.00 14.12
N LYS A 145 -6.19 8.92 14.23
CA LYS A 145 -5.27 9.96 13.74
C LYS A 145 -5.38 10.14 12.22
N ILE A 146 -5.49 9.03 11.48
CA ILE A 146 -5.64 9.04 10.02
C ILE A 146 -6.95 9.70 9.61
N ASN A 147 -8.08 9.26 10.19
CA ASN A 147 -9.38 9.81 9.85
C ASN A 147 -9.46 11.30 10.18
N LYS A 148 -8.95 11.71 11.35
CA LYS A 148 -8.87 13.12 11.72
C LYS A 148 -7.99 13.94 10.77
N HIS A 149 -6.87 13.39 10.32
CA HIS A 149 -6.00 14.05 9.34
C HIS A 149 -6.73 14.24 8.00
N HIS A 150 -7.39 13.20 7.50
CA HIS A 150 -8.11 13.23 6.23
C HIS A 150 -9.32 14.17 6.24
N GLU A 151 -10.03 14.31 7.36
CA GLU A 151 -11.11 15.31 7.50
C GLU A 151 -10.64 16.73 7.22
N HIS A 152 -9.38 17.06 7.52
CA HIS A 152 -8.81 18.40 7.37
C HIS A 152 -8.10 18.60 6.03
N CYS A 153 -7.37 17.59 5.53
CA CYS A 153 -6.43 17.78 4.42
C CYS A 153 -6.83 17.05 3.13
N ALA A 154 -7.65 15.99 3.21
CA ALA A 154 -7.90 15.08 2.10
C ALA A 154 -9.38 14.67 1.95
N LYS A 155 -10.31 15.44 2.50
CA LYS A 155 -11.75 15.10 2.58
C LYS A 155 -12.36 14.75 1.22
N GLU A 156 -11.97 15.43 0.15
CA GLU A 156 -12.51 15.22 -1.20
C GLU A 156 -11.93 13.97 -1.89
N VAL A 157 -10.79 13.49 -1.42
CA VAL A 157 -10.03 12.37 -2.00
C VAL A 157 -9.87 11.18 -1.05
N SER A 158 -10.67 11.12 0.03
CA SER A 158 -10.63 10.04 1.02
C SER A 158 -12.03 9.59 1.43
N CYS A 159 -12.21 8.27 1.53
CA CYS A 159 -13.42 7.65 2.09
C CYS A 159 -13.33 7.44 3.61
N GLY A 160 -12.21 7.83 4.24
CA GLY A 160 -11.87 7.45 5.60
C GLY A 160 -11.38 5.99 5.71
N LEU A 161 -10.71 5.68 6.80
CA LEU A 161 -10.23 4.34 7.09
C LEU A 161 -11.30 3.59 7.88
N MET A 162 -11.83 2.50 7.31
CA MET A 162 -12.81 1.62 7.96
C MET A 162 -12.21 0.94 9.21
N THR A 163 -13.05 0.37 10.06
CA THR A 163 -12.58 -0.44 11.18
C THR A 163 -11.85 -1.69 10.67
N ASN A 164 -10.95 -2.24 11.50
CA ASN A 164 -10.29 -3.50 11.15
C ASN A 164 -11.29 -4.64 10.98
N GLN A 165 -12.37 -4.70 11.78
CA GLN A 165 -13.43 -5.72 11.65
C GLN A 165 -14.16 -5.64 10.30
N GLU A 166 -14.46 -4.42 9.83
CA GLU A 166 -15.08 -4.25 8.50
C GLU A 166 -14.13 -4.72 7.38
N LEU A 167 -12.83 -4.37 7.47
CA LEU A 167 -11.85 -4.79 6.49
C LEU A 167 -11.56 -6.29 6.56
N GLU A 168 -11.49 -6.90 7.76
CA GLU A 168 -11.39 -8.36 7.95
C GLU A 168 -12.53 -9.10 7.25
N ALA A 169 -13.76 -8.61 7.37
CA ALA A 169 -14.92 -9.23 6.72
C ALA A 169 -14.82 -9.22 5.18
N ILE A 170 -14.13 -8.23 4.60
CA ILE A 170 -13.84 -8.18 3.16
C ILE A 170 -12.72 -9.17 2.83
N PHE A 171 -11.62 -9.15 3.59
CA PHE A 171 -10.49 -10.06 3.38
C PHE A 171 -10.91 -11.53 3.47
N ALA A 172 -11.74 -11.89 4.45
CA ALA A 172 -12.20 -13.26 4.70
C ALA A 172 -13.00 -13.88 3.53
N GLN A 173 -13.45 -13.06 2.56
CA GLN A 173 -14.12 -13.57 1.35
C GLN A 173 -13.12 -14.17 0.36
N TYR A 174 -11.85 -13.78 0.41
CA TYR A 174 -10.84 -14.11 -0.59
C TYR A 174 -9.57 -14.73 0.00
N LEU A 175 -9.29 -14.49 1.27
CA LEU A 175 -8.04 -14.80 1.95
C LEU A 175 -8.28 -15.33 3.37
N ASP A 176 -7.32 -16.08 3.90
CA ASP A 176 -7.27 -16.43 5.33
C ASP A 176 -6.66 -15.25 6.11
N VAL A 177 -7.48 -14.59 6.94
CA VAL A 177 -7.03 -13.42 7.73
C VAL A 177 -6.02 -13.87 8.80
N THR A 178 -4.82 -13.35 8.72
CA THR A 178 -3.71 -13.75 9.61
C THR A 178 -3.30 -12.65 10.58
N VAL A 179 -3.63 -11.38 10.27
CA VAL A 179 -3.31 -10.21 11.10
C VAL A 179 -4.48 -9.27 11.13
N SER A 180 -4.79 -8.76 12.33
CA SER A 180 -5.76 -7.68 12.54
C SER A 180 -5.30 -6.85 13.73
N ILE A 181 -4.77 -5.66 13.46
CA ILE A 181 -4.20 -4.74 14.45
C ILE A 181 -4.83 -3.36 14.25
N SER A 182 -5.32 -2.77 15.35
CA SER A 182 -5.71 -1.36 15.40
C SER A 182 -5.38 -0.86 16.81
N ASN A 183 -4.32 -0.07 16.92
CA ASN A 183 -3.82 0.48 18.18
C ASN A 183 -3.35 1.94 18.00
N ASP A 184 -2.72 2.52 19.01
CA ASP A 184 -2.28 3.92 19.02
C ASP A 184 -1.15 4.21 18.02
N ASP A 185 -0.41 3.20 17.59
CA ASP A 185 0.79 3.32 16.77
C ASP A 185 0.56 2.92 15.31
N MET A 186 -0.35 1.97 15.07
CA MET A 186 -0.56 1.42 13.73
C MET A 186 -1.95 0.82 13.53
N TYR A 187 -2.30 0.69 12.25
CA TYR A 187 -3.43 -0.10 11.77
C TYR A 187 -2.94 -1.11 10.74
N GLN A 188 -3.37 -2.37 10.82
CA GLN A 188 -3.06 -3.38 9.82
C GLN A 188 -4.11 -4.48 9.77
N VAL A 189 -4.53 -4.85 8.55
CA VAL A 189 -5.21 -6.12 8.25
C VAL A 189 -4.42 -6.82 7.17
N ALA A 190 -4.08 -8.09 7.38
CA ALA A 190 -3.40 -8.91 6.40
C ALA A 190 -4.06 -10.30 6.28
N GLY A 191 -4.04 -10.83 5.06
CA GLY A 191 -4.61 -12.14 4.75
C GLY A 191 -3.73 -12.91 3.78
N ARG A 192 -3.72 -14.22 3.93
CA ARG A 192 -2.92 -15.18 3.15
C ARG A 192 -3.77 -15.91 2.12
N LYS A 193 -3.26 -16.04 0.90
CA LYS A 193 -3.88 -16.87 -0.15
C LYS A 193 -3.65 -18.34 0.15
N ILE A 194 -4.74 -19.13 0.21
CA ILE A 194 -4.74 -20.59 0.45
C ILE A 194 -4.33 -21.35 -0.82
#